data_9921a7de4bea3fdff3419cf06915dd71
#
_entry.id   9921a7de4bea3fdff3419cf06915dd71
#
_cell.length_a   1.000
_cell.length_b   1.000
_cell.length_c   1.000
_cell.angle_alpha   90.00
_cell.angle_beta   90.00
_cell.angle_gamma   90.00
#
_symmetry.space_group_name_H-M   'P 1'
#
loop_
_entity.id
_entity.type
_entity.pdbx_description
1 polymer ?
#
loop_
_entity_poly.entity_id
_entity_poly.type
_entity_poly.pdbx_seq_one_letter_code
_entity_poly.pdbx_strand_id
1 'polypeptide(L)'
;ITGALFSNYQRERIEKVADKLSLKIFSPLWHLNQETEMREILEKGFEIVFSSVAAEGLDEKWLGKKITENDVDKLSKKTGLNVAGEGGEFESLVLDCPLFNKKIKIINSKVIKEDENTARLVIKKAKLADK
;
A
#
# COMPACT_ATOMS: atom_id res chain seq x y z
N ILE A 1 -5.33 4.00 17.58
CA ILE A 1 -5.92 3.76 16.24
C ILE A 1 -4.94 2.91 15.44
N THR A 2 -5.44 1.90 14.75
CA THR A 2 -4.65 1.02 13.88
C THR A 2 -5.29 0.89 12.50
N GLY A 3 -4.45 0.78 11.47
CA GLY A 3 -4.86 0.50 10.08
C GLY A 3 -4.89 -0.99 9.74
N ALA A 4 -4.85 -1.89 10.73
CA ALA A 4 -4.90 -3.33 10.47
C ALA A 4 -6.22 -3.70 9.76
N LEU A 5 -6.12 -4.44 8.65
CA LEU A 5 -7.24 -4.80 7.80
C LEU A 5 -7.81 -6.18 8.13
N PHE A 6 -6.95 -7.20 8.24
CA PHE A 6 -7.40 -8.59 8.33
C PHE A 6 -6.49 -9.53 9.12
N SER A 7 -5.25 -9.15 9.39
CA SER A 7 -4.25 -10.03 10.00
C SER A 7 -4.48 -10.25 11.50
N ASN A 8 -4.96 -11.43 11.90
CA ASN A 8 -5.09 -11.81 13.30
C ASN A 8 -3.75 -11.72 14.07
N TYR A 9 -2.64 -12.01 13.41
CA TYR A 9 -1.30 -11.88 14.00
C TYR A 9 -0.98 -10.43 14.39
N GLN A 10 -1.30 -9.45 13.53
CA GLN A 10 -1.13 -8.04 13.83
C GLN A 10 -2.08 -7.61 14.96
N ARG A 11 -3.33 -8.02 14.89
CA ARG A 11 -4.35 -7.71 15.90
C ARG A 11 -3.94 -8.18 17.29
N GLU A 12 -3.59 -9.45 17.46
CA GLU A 12 -3.20 -10.01 18.76
C GLU A 12 -2.00 -9.28 19.39
N ARG A 13 -1.04 -8.83 18.57
CA ARG A 13 0.11 -8.06 19.04
C ARG A 13 -0.29 -6.67 19.51
N ILE A 14 -1.15 -6.00 18.76
CA ILE A 14 -1.66 -4.68 19.11
C ILE A 14 -2.51 -4.78 20.39
N GLU A 15 -3.38 -5.79 20.50
CA GLU A 15 -4.20 -6.05 21.70
C GLU A 15 -3.32 -6.26 22.93
N LYS A 16 -2.30 -7.09 22.85
CA LYS A 16 -1.35 -7.31 23.98
C LYS A 16 -0.65 -6.03 24.45
N VAL A 17 -0.31 -5.13 23.53
CA VAL A 17 0.33 -3.86 23.91
C VAL A 17 -0.69 -2.90 24.50
N ALA A 18 -1.87 -2.80 23.91
CA ALA A 18 -2.94 -1.93 24.38
C ALA A 18 -3.41 -2.32 25.78
N ASP A 19 -3.58 -3.61 26.05
CA ASP A 19 -3.97 -4.13 27.37
C ASP A 19 -2.93 -3.75 28.45
N LYS A 20 -1.63 -3.92 28.14
CA LYS A 20 -0.55 -3.52 29.08
C LYS A 20 -0.55 -2.03 29.39
N LEU A 21 -1.01 -1.21 28.46
CA LEU A 21 -1.04 0.25 28.59
C LEU A 21 -2.42 0.78 29.00
N SER A 22 -3.41 -0.11 29.24
CA SER A 22 -4.79 0.24 29.52
C SER A 22 -5.41 1.15 28.46
N LEU A 23 -5.08 0.93 27.19
CA LEU A 23 -5.56 1.67 26.04
C LEU A 23 -6.71 0.93 25.35
N LYS A 24 -7.67 1.70 24.82
CA LYS A 24 -8.70 1.17 23.92
C LYS A 24 -8.20 1.17 22.49
N ILE A 25 -8.47 0.08 21.75
CA ILE A 25 -8.14 -0.04 20.35
C ILE A 25 -9.31 0.43 19.50
N PHE A 26 -9.02 1.17 18.44
CA PHE A 26 -9.96 1.51 17.39
C PHE A 26 -9.35 1.13 16.03
N SER A 27 -9.97 0.16 15.34
CA SER A 27 -9.53 -0.40 14.06
C SER A 27 -10.64 -0.18 13.01
N PRO A 28 -10.79 1.03 12.46
CA PRO A 28 -11.91 1.38 11.59
C PRO A 28 -11.95 0.59 10.28
N LEU A 29 -10.81 0.06 9.83
CA LEU A 29 -10.68 -0.67 8.58
C LEU A 29 -10.79 -2.20 8.74
N TRP A 30 -10.98 -2.66 9.97
CA TRP A 30 -10.99 -4.10 10.26
C TRP A 30 -12.16 -4.82 9.55
N HIS A 31 -11.81 -5.80 8.70
CA HIS A 31 -12.75 -6.59 7.87
C HIS A 31 -13.55 -5.79 6.83
N LEU A 32 -13.12 -4.58 6.47
CA LEU A 32 -13.68 -3.91 5.32
C LEU A 32 -13.32 -4.64 4.02
N ASN A 33 -14.15 -4.47 2.99
CA ASN A 33 -13.84 -4.97 1.67
C ASN A 33 -12.64 -4.21 1.11
N GLN A 34 -11.54 -4.93 0.87
CA GLN A 34 -10.26 -4.33 0.49
C GLN A 34 -10.27 -3.66 -0.88
N GLU A 35 -11.06 -4.18 -1.84
CA GLU A 35 -11.22 -3.52 -3.13
C GLU A 35 -11.96 -2.18 -2.98
N THR A 36 -13.03 -2.17 -2.17
CA THR A 36 -13.76 -0.94 -1.86
C THR A 36 -12.84 0.08 -1.18
N GLU A 37 -12.04 -0.38 -0.23
CA GLU A 37 -11.08 0.48 0.47
C GLU A 37 -10.05 1.09 -0.49
N MET A 38 -9.46 0.30 -1.38
CA MET A 38 -8.51 0.81 -2.37
C MET A 38 -9.14 1.86 -3.29
N ARG A 39 -10.40 1.66 -3.72
CA ARG A 39 -11.12 2.63 -4.54
C ARG A 39 -11.42 3.92 -3.75
N GLU A 40 -11.89 3.81 -2.52
CA GLU A 40 -12.15 4.97 -1.67
C GLU A 40 -10.88 5.81 -1.42
N ILE A 41 -9.73 5.17 -1.22
CA ILE A 41 -8.45 5.86 -1.04
C ILE A 41 -8.11 6.66 -2.32
N LEU A 42 -8.27 6.07 -3.49
CA LEU A 42 -8.01 6.75 -4.77
C LEU A 42 -9.00 7.89 -5.01
N GLU A 43 -10.29 7.66 -4.76
CA GLU A 43 -11.34 8.68 -4.88
C GLU A 43 -11.08 9.88 -3.96
N LYS A 44 -10.56 9.64 -2.76
CA LYS A 44 -10.16 10.69 -1.82
C LYS A 44 -8.88 11.43 -2.22
N GLY A 45 -8.31 11.13 -3.37
CA GLY A 45 -7.16 11.86 -3.92
C GLY A 45 -5.80 11.43 -3.38
N PHE A 46 -5.68 10.20 -2.87
CA PHE A 46 -4.37 9.65 -2.56
C PHE A 46 -3.61 9.31 -3.84
N GLU A 47 -2.36 9.76 -3.93
CA GLU A 47 -1.43 9.35 -4.98
C GLU A 47 -0.53 8.25 -4.43
N ILE A 48 -0.72 7.03 -4.91
CA ILE A 48 -0.03 5.83 -4.44
C ILE A 48 0.80 5.23 -5.57
N VAL A 49 1.99 4.76 -5.26
CA VAL A 49 2.84 3.96 -6.16
C VAL A 49 3.23 2.65 -5.47
N PHE A 50 3.44 1.59 -6.24
CA PHE A 50 4.06 0.39 -5.69
C PHE A 50 5.57 0.57 -5.62
N SER A 51 6.13 0.23 -4.47
CA SER A 51 7.57 0.26 -4.20
C SER A 51 8.22 -1.11 -4.25
N SER A 52 7.44 -2.18 -4.10
CA SER A 52 7.88 -3.56 -4.25
C SER A 52 6.73 -4.41 -4.76
N VAL A 53 7.04 -5.47 -5.51
CA VAL A 53 6.11 -6.53 -5.91
C VAL A 53 6.76 -7.88 -5.62
N ALA A 54 5.96 -8.85 -5.15
CA ALA A 54 6.42 -10.19 -4.78
C ALA A 54 5.30 -11.24 -4.93
N ALA A 55 4.59 -11.23 -6.07
CA ALA A 55 3.51 -12.18 -6.32
C ALA A 55 3.40 -12.52 -7.80
N GLU A 56 2.94 -13.74 -8.08
CA GLU A 56 2.62 -14.17 -9.43
C GLU A 56 1.63 -13.20 -10.11
N GLY A 57 1.93 -12.82 -11.34
CA GLY A 57 1.14 -11.87 -12.11
C GLY A 57 1.43 -10.39 -11.83
N LEU A 58 2.36 -10.08 -10.92
CA LEU A 58 2.95 -8.74 -10.78
C LEU A 58 4.39 -8.76 -11.31
N ASP A 59 4.78 -7.71 -11.99
CA ASP A 59 6.11 -7.54 -12.54
C ASP A 59 6.64 -6.12 -12.27
N GLU A 60 7.85 -5.85 -12.72
CA GLU A 60 8.52 -4.55 -12.55
C GLU A 60 7.75 -3.37 -13.16
N LYS A 61 6.81 -3.61 -14.09
CA LYS A 61 6.01 -2.54 -14.73
C LYS A 61 4.98 -1.92 -13.79
N TRP A 62 4.70 -2.56 -12.66
CA TRP A 62 3.83 -2.03 -11.63
C TRP A 62 4.54 -0.98 -10.76
N LEU A 63 5.87 -0.98 -10.74
CA LEU A 63 6.65 -0.14 -9.83
C LEU A 63 6.72 1.31 -10.28
N GLY A 64 6.59 2.23 -9.31
CA GLY A 64 6.82 3.65 -9.48
C GLY A 64 5.78 4.41 -10.31
N LYS A 65 4.80 3.75 -10.88
CA LYS A 65 3.66 4.41 -11.53
C LYS A 65 2.54 4.66 -10.51
N LYS A 66 1.77 5.73 -10.69
CA LYS A 66 0.57 5.96 -9.90
C LYS A 66 -0.46 4.87 -10.15
N ILE A 67 -1.00 4.33 -9.07
CA ILE A 67 -2.09 3.35 -9.12
C ILE A 67 -3.38 4.08 -9.46
N THR A 68 -4.17 3.47 -10.34
CA THR A 68 -5.44 3.98 -10.84
C THR A 68 -6.57 2.98 -10.58
N GLU A 69 -7.83 3.42 -10.73
CA GLU A 69 -9.01 2.54 -10.67
C GLU A 69 -8.88 1.32 -11.63
N ASN A 70 -8.38 1.56 -12.84
CA ASN A 70 -8.15 0.48 -13.81
C ASN A 70 -7.07 -0.51 -13.34
N ASP A 71 -6.11 -0.07 -12.52
CA ASP A 71 -5.14 -0.96 -11.93
C ASP A 71 -5.77 -1.80 -10.80
N VAL A 72 -6.67 -1.23 -10.01
CA VAL A 72 -7.48 -1.97 -9.03
C VAL A 72 -8.32 -3.04 -9.74
N ASP A 73 -8.97 -2.72 -10.88
CA ASP A 73 -9.69 -3.70 -11.70
C ASP A 73 -8.82 -4.86 -12.19
N LYS A 74 -7.56 -4.57 -12.53
CA LYS A 74 -6.61 -5.61 -12.95
C LYS A 74 -6.16 -6.48 -11.78
N LEU A 75 -5.95 -5.89 -10.62
CA LEU A 75 -5.56 -6.61 -9.40
C LEU A 75 -6.68 -7.52 -8.93
N SER A 76 -7.93 -7.03 -8.89
CA SER A 76 -9.09 -7.80 -8.41
C SER A 76 -9.42 -9.02 -9.29
N LYS A 77 -9.02 -9.01 -10.57
CA LYS A 77 -9.19 -10.14 -11.49
C LYS A 77 -8.10 -11.21 -11.36
N LYS A 78 -7.04 -10.95 -10.61
CA LYS A 78 -5.95 -11.91 -10.43
C LYS A 78 -6.28 -12.89 -9.31
N THR A 79 -6.37 -14.17 -9.66
CA THR A 79 -6.66 -15.23 -8.69
C THR A 79 -5.54 -15.34 -7.65
N GLY A 80 -5.91 -15.38 -6.37
CA GLY A 80 -4.96 -15.55 -5.27
C GLY A 80 -4.20 -14.28 -4.87
N LEU A 81 -4.44 -13.13 -5.54
CA LEU A 81 -3.82 -11.87 -5.19
C LEU A 81 -4.72 -11.05 -4.27
N ASN A 82 -4.18 -10.57 -3.17
CA ASN A 82 -4.87 -9.64 -2.29
C ASN A 82 -4.77 -8.22 -2.84
N VAL A 83 -5.91 -7.58 -3.11
CA VAL A 83 -5.98 -6.27 -3.77
C VAL A 83 -5.33 -5.14 -2.94
N ALA A 84 -5.30 -5.27 -1.61
CA ALA A 84 -4.65 -4.32 -0.71
C ALA A 84 -3.21 -4.71 -0.34
N GLY A 85 -2.68 -5.85 -0.85
CA GLY A 85 -1.32 -6.31 -0.60
C GLY A 85 -1.09 -6.90 0.79
N GLU A 86 -2.15 -7.27 1.52
CA GLU A 86 -2.07 -7.77 2.90
C GLU A 86 -1.36 -9.14 3.01
N GLY A 87 -1.24 -9.87 1.94
CA GLY A 87 -0.49 -11.13 1.86
C GLY A 87 1.00 -10.94 1.53
N GLY A 88 1.46 -9.69 1.40
CA GLY A 88 2.84 -9.39 1.02
C GLY A 88 3.08 -9.37 -0.49
N GLU A 89 2.02 -9.31 -1.30
CA GLU A 89 2.08 -9.31 -2.75
C GLU A 89 2.78 -8.07 -3.30
N PHE A 90 2.63 -6.97 -2.60
CA PHE A 90 3.31 -5.71 -2.92
C PHE A 90 3.43 -4.80 -1.69
N GLU A 91 4.36 -3.86 -1.78
CA GLU A 91 4.49 -2.74 -0.85
C GLU A 91 4.14 -1.44 -1.58
N SER A 92 3.48 -0.52 -0.89
CA SER A 92 3.06 0.76 -1.44
C SER A 92 3.71 1.95 -0.75
N LEU A 93 3.77 3.07 -1.46
CA LEU A 93 4.22 4.37 -0.95
C LEU A 93 3.21 5.43 -1.35
N VAL A 94 2.70 6.17 -0.36
CA VAL A 94 1.84 7.33 -0.59
C VAL A 94 2.71 8.54 -0.92
N LEU A 95 2.55 9.10 -2.12
CA LEU A 95 3.26 10.29 -2.57
C LEU A 95 2.52 11.58 -2.23
N ASP A 96 1.19 11.52 -2.22
CA ASP A 96 0.31 12.62 -1.82
C ASP A 96 -1.00 12.11 -1.22
N CYS A 97 -1.58 12.88 -0.32
CA CYS A 97 -2.93 12.70 0.19
C CYS A 97 -3.50 14.04 0.70
N PRO A 98 -4.83 14.15 0.93
CA PRO A 98 -5.44 15.41 1.39
C PRO A 98 -4.86 15.97 2.69
N LEU A 99 -4.28 15.12 3.55
CA LEU A 99 -3.70 15.52 4.83
C LEU A 99 -2.26 16.06 4.71
N PHE A 100 -1.60 15.87 3.58
CA PHE A 100 -0.24 16.35 3.37
C PHE A 100 -0.25 17.83 2.97
N ASN A 101 0.64 18.63 3.54
CA ASN A 101 0.86 20.01 3.13
C ASN A 101 1.71 20.11 1.85
N LYS A 102 2.51 19.10 1.57
CA LYS A 102 3.37 18.98 0.38
C LYS A 102 3.36 17.56 -0.11
N LYS A 103 3.55 17.39 -1.41
CA LYS A 103 3.68 16.06 -2.02
C LYS A 103 5.12 15.61 -2.16
N ILE A 104 5.34 14.30 -2.16
CA ILE A 104 6.63 13.68 -2.44
C ILE A 104 6.79 13.55 -3.95
N LYS A 105 7.86 14.11 -4.50
CA LYS A 105 8.24 13.94 -5.90
C LYS A 105 9.49 13.07 -5.99
N ILE A 106 9.37 11.88 -6.55
CA ILE A 106 10.51 11.01 -6.87
C ILE A 106 11.27 11.66 -8.03
N ILE A 107 12.56 11.93 -7.81
CA ILE A 107 13.43 12.58 -8.79
C ILE A 107 14.29 11.56 -9.50
N ASN A 108 14.78 10.56 -8.76
CA ASN A 108 15.62 9.50 -9.29
C ASN A 108 15.31 8.19 -8.56
N SER A 109 15.09 7.15 -9.31
CA SER A 109 14.87 5.80 -8.79
C SER A 109 15.45 4.77 -9.76
N LYS A 110 15.65 3.56 -9.26
CA LYS A 110 16.08 2.41 -10.05
C LYS A 110 15.18 1.23 -9.69
N VAL A 111 14.70 0.53 -10.70
CA VAL A 111 14.05 -0.76 -10.51
C VAL A 111 15.14 -1.84 -10.43
N ILE A 112 15.02 -2.69 -9.43
CA ILE A 112 15.84 -3.90 -9.27
C ILE A 112 14.89 -5.08 -9.39
N LYS A 113 15.08 -5.89 -10.40
CA LYS A 113 14.38 -7.15 -10.61
C LYS A 113 15.18 -8.26 -9.94
N GLU A 114 14.54 -9.04 -9.08
CA GLU A 114 15.16 -10.16 -8.38
C GLU A 114 14.85 -11.49 -9.09
N ASP A 115 13.61 -11.64 -9.54
CA ASP A 115 13.15 -12.75 -10.38
C ASP A 115 11.94 -12.33 -11.25
N GLU A 116 11.18 -13.29 -11.79
CA GLU A 116 10.05 -13.02 -12.69
C GLU A 116 8.90 -12.28 -12.01
N ASN A 117 8.69 -12.54 -10.71
CA ASN A 117 7.57 -12.04 -9.93
C ASN A 117 7.99 -11.11 -8.77
N THR A 118 9.30 -10.88 -8.61
CA THR A 118 9.85 -10.10 -7.50
C THR A 118 10.71 -8.95 -8.02
N ALA A 119 10.30 -7.74 -7.70
CA ALA A 119 11.04 -6.53 -8.05
C ALA A 119 10.80 -5.42 -7.02
N ARG A 120 11.73 -4.49 -6.93
CA ARG A 120 11.63 -3.33 -6.02
C ARG A 120 12.10 -2.04 -6.67
N LEU A 121 11.48 -0.94 -6.24
CA LEU A 121 11.84 0.42 -6.60
C LEU A 121 12.80 1.00 -5.56
N VAL A 122 14.04 1.19 -5.92
CA VAL A 122 15.02 1.88 -5.06
C VAL A 122 14.98 3.36 -5.37
N ILE A 123 14.39 4.15 -4.47
CA ILE A 123 14.33 5.61 -4.58
C ILE A 123 15.69 6.17 -4.13
N LYS A 124 16.43 6.77 -5.07
CA LYS A 124 17.75 7.38 -4.81
C LYS A 124 17.64 8.84 -4.41
N LYS A 125 16.63 9.54 -4.93
CA LYS A 125 16.41 10.95 -4.64
C LYS A 125 14.92 11.29 -4.72
N ALA A 126 14.43 11.93 -3.69
CA ALA A 126 13.08 12.51 -3.66
C ALA A 126 13.16 13.93 -3.10
N LYS A 127 12.14 14.74 -3.34
CA LYS A 127 11.97 16.07 -2.76
C LYS A 127 10.51 16.32 -2.40
N LEU A 128 10.29 17.20 -1.45
CA LEU A 128 8.97 17.79 -1.22
C LEU A 128 8.69 18.84 -2.30
N ALA A 129 7.48 18.85 -2.80
CA ALA A 129 7.00 19.84 -3.76
C ALA A 129 5.66 20.38 -3.29
N ASP A 130 5.37 21.61 -3.67
CA ASP A 130 4.06 22.22 -3.42
C ASP A 130 2.99 21.48 -4.24
N LYS A 131 1.76 21.50 -3.73
CA LYS A 131 0.58 20.91 -4.37
C LYS A 131 0.04 21.79 -5.47
#